data_7bfd1c4ce5e968d8b5f5c9d9b6da1e95
#
_entry.id   7bfd1c4ce5e968d8b5f5c9d9b6da1e95
#
_cell.length_a   1.000
_cell.length_b   1.000
_cell.length_c   1.000
_cell.angle_alpha   90.00
_cell.angle_beta   90.00
_cell.angle_gamma   90.00
#
_symmetry.space_group_name_H-M   'P 1'
#
loop_
_entity.id
_entity.type
_entity.pdbx_description
1 polymer ?
#
loop_
_entity_poly.entity_id
_entity_poly.type
_entity_poly.pdbx_seq_one_letter_code
_entity_poly.pdbx_strand_id
1 'polypeptide(L)'
;MVREATIDDAARIAEIDVFSSRYAYKRILSEECLYKELSVESRIPVYKKWISEKRFELYVYEDPGTGIIKGMMGIGSCEDDDKKEAFELHFIYVDTDFARMGIGSEMLRFFEQKGKDKGCREYVIWVLEENEMGRRFYRKNHYGSDGKEKIFKRWNKREIRYVKQDEPREEEHGL
;
A
#
# COMPACT_ATOMS: atom_id res chain seq x y z
N MET A 1 -9.63 -12.45 -2.98
CA MET A 1 -8.49 -12.93 -3.80
C MET A 1 -7.76 -11.75 -4.42
N VAL A 2 -6.44 -11.72 -4.33
CA VAL A 2 -5.62 -10.64 -4.93
C VAL A 2 -5.26 -11.00 -6.37
N ARG A 3 -5.45 -10.07 -7.30
CA ARG A 3 -5.03 -10.19 -8.71
C ARG A 3 -4.41 -8.88 -9.23
N GLU A 4 -3.67 -8.98 -10.32
CA GLU A 4 -3.14 -7.81 -11.01
C GLU A 4 -4.28 -6.90 -11.51
N ALA A 5 -4.09 -5.59 -11.40
CA ALA A 5 -5.05 -4.61 -11.86
C ALA A 5 -5.00 -4.44 -13.38
N THR A 6 -6.15 -4.25 -13.99
CA THR A 6 -6.30 -3.92 -15.42
C THR A 6 -6.75 -2.48 -15.61
N ILE A 7 -6.68 -1.97 -16.83
CA ILE A 7 -7.15 -0.59 -17.15
C ILE A 7 -8.63 -0.41 -16.81
N ASP A 8 -9.43 -1.47 -16.94
CA ASP A 8 -10.87 -1.42 -16.64
C ASP A 8 -11.15 -1.23 -15.14
N ASP A 9 -10.21 -1.61 -14.28
CA ASP A 9 -10.32 -1.41 -12.83
C ASP A 9 -10.06 0.05 -12.39
N ALA A 10 -9.50 0.89 -13.27
CA ALA A 10 -8.98 2.21 -12.89
C ALA A 10 -10.03 3.12 -12.23
N ALA A 11 -11.31 3.03 -12.65
CA ALA A 11 -12.38 3.82 -12.04
C ALA A 11 -12.65 3.39 -10.60
N ARG A 12 -12.73 2.06 -10.37
CA ARG A 12 -12.96 1.52 -9.02
C ARG A 12 -11.76 1.72 -8.11
N ILE A 13 -10.55 1.59 -8.63
CA ILE A 13 -9.30 1.90 -7.90
C ILE A 13 -9.29 3.37 -7.45
N ALA A 14 -9.63 4.30 -8.36
CA ALA A 14 -9.70 5.72 -8.04
C ALA A 14 -10.75 6.03 -6.95
N GLU A 15 -11.89 5.37 -7.00
CA GLU A 15 -12.95 5.48 -5.98
C GLU A 15 -12.44 5.02 -4.61
N ILE A 16 -11.82 3.84 -4.53
CA ILE A 16 -11.24 3.31 -3.29
C ILE A 16 -10.16 4.26 -2.75
N ASP A 17 -9.24 4.75 -3.59
CA ASP A 17 -8.20 5.71 -3.19
C ASP A 17 -8.82 6.94 -2.55
N VAL A 18 -9.74 7.59 -3.24
CA VAL A 18 -10.32 8.87 -2.81
C VAL A 18 -11.11 8.72 -1.51
N PHE A 19 -12.00 7.74 -1.43
CA PHE A 19 -12.83 7.57 -0.23
C PHE A 19 -12.04 7.07 0.97
N SER A 20 -11.11 6.15 0.78
CA SER A 20 -10.24 5.68 1.85
C SER A 20 -9.30 6.78 2.34
N SER A 21 -8.76 7.60 1.43
CA SER A 21 -7.92 8.75 1.79
C SER A 21 -8.70 9.79 2.59
N ARG A 22 -9.91 10.14 2.15
CA ARG A 22 -10.79 11.06 2.90
C ARG A 22 -11.09 10.54 4.30
N TYR A 23 -11.35 9.24 4.43
CA TYR A 23 -11.59 8.63 5.73
C TYR A 23 -10.34 8.65 6.63
N ALA A 24 -9.19 8.23 6.09
CA ALA A 24 -7.95 8.11 6.85
C ALA A 24 -7.35 9.46 7.22
N TYR A 25 -7.46 10.47 6.34
CA TYR A 25 -6.69 11.71 6.44
C TYR A 25 -7.53 12.93 6.79
N LYS A 26 -8.82 12.79 7.10
CA LYS A 26 -9.73 13.90 7.43
C LYS A 26 -9.28 14.79 8.60
N ARG A 27 -8.40 14.30 9.47
CA ARG A 27 -7.82 15.06 10.59
C ARG A 27 -6.37 15.47 10.34
N ILE A 28 -5.81 15.12 9.18
CA ILE A 28 -4.41 15.29 8.84
C ILE A 28 -4.25 16.30 7.72
N LEU A 29 -5.15 16.26 6.74
CA LEU A 29 -5.14 17.11 5.56
C LEU A 29 -6.28 18.12 5.59
N SER A 30 -6.11 19.24 4.87
CA SER A 30 -7.15 20.26 4.72
C SER A 30 -8.34 19.75 3.90
N GLU A 31 -9.50 20.36 4.11
CA GLU A 31 -10.69 20.10 3.28
C GLU A 31 -10.43 20.41 1.81
N GLU A 32 -9.66 21.43 1.51
CA GLU A 32 -9.26 21.75 0.14
C GLU A 32 -8.51 20.61 -0.53
N CYS A 33 -7.51 20.06 0.14
CA CYS A 33 -6.76 18.91 -0.36
C CYS A 33 -7.68 17.69 -0.55
N LEU A 34 -8.53 17.38 0.44
CA LEU A 34 -9.36 16.18 0.41
C LEU A 34 -10.55 16.25 -0.54
N TYR A 35 -11.13 17.44 -0.78
CA TYR A 35 -12.39 17.56 -1.50
C TYR A 35 -12.32 18.36 -2.80
N LYS A 36 -11.25 19.15 -3.03
CA LYS A 36 -11.01 19.82 -4.30
C LYS A 36 -9.92 19.15 -5.12
N GLU A 37 -8.74 18.88 -4.49
CA GLU A 37 -7.60 18.32 -5.22
C GLU A 37 -7.72 16.81 -5.42
N LEU A 38 -8.27 16.10 -4.43
CA LEU A 38 -8.45 14.65 -4.45
C LEU A 38 -9.87 14.31 -4.90
N SER A 39 -10.05 14.02 -6.18
CA SER A 39 -11.34 13.60 -6.77
C SER A 39 -11.19 12.31 -7.56
N VAL A 40 -12.26 11.52 -7.61
CA VAL A 40 -12.30 10.28 -8.41
C VAL A 40 -11.98 10.56 -9.87
N GLU A 41 -12.61 11.61 -10.42
CA GLU A 41 -12.40 12.02 -11.81
C GLU A 41 -10.93 12.33 -12.12
N SER A 42 -10.24 13.05 -11.23
CA SER A 42 -8.80 13.37 -11.39
C SER A 42 -7.89 12.15 -11.24
N ARG A 43 -8.31 11.14 -10.49
CA ARG A 43 -7.50 9.96 -10.20
C ARG A 43 -7.59 8.87 -11.27
N ILE A 44 -8.71 8.74 -11.98
CA ILE A 44 -8.88 7.73 -13.04
C ILE A 44 -7.76 7.78 -14.09
N PRO A 45 -7.44 8.94 -14.72
CA PRO A 45 -6.38 8.99 -15.73
C PRO A 45 -5.00 8.67 -15.14
N VAL A 46 -4.76 8.99 -13.87
CA VAL A 46 -3.50 8.66 -13.18
C VAL A 46 -3.33 7.15 -13.08
N TYR A 47 -4.36 6.43 -12.62
CA TYR A 47 -4.29 4.97 -12.51
C TYR A 47 -4.21 4.29 -13.87
N LYS A 48 -4.95 4.74 -14.87
CA LYS A 48 -4.82 4.25 -16.25
C LYS A 48 -3.37 4.37 -16.75
N LYS A 49 -2.76 5.53 -16.52
CA LYS A 49 -1.35 5.78 -16.89
C LYS A 49 -0.41 4.85 -16.14
N TRP A 50 -0.53 4.73 -14.81
CA TRP A 50 0.35 3.87 -14.01
C TRP A 50 0.24 2.39 -14.40
N ILE A 51 -0.95 1.90 -14.71
CA ILE A 51 -1.17 0.53 -15.20
C ILE A 51 -0.50 0.34 -16.58
N SER A 52 -0.70 1.27 -17.51
CA SER A 52 -0.14 1.19 -18.85
C SER A 52 1.39 1.28 -18.88
N GLU A 53 1.96 2.16 -18.05
CA GLU A 53 3.41 2.41 -17.98
C GLU A 53 4.11 1.47 -16.97
N LYS A 54 3.37 0.62 -16.27
CA LYS A 54 3.88 -0.26 -15.21
C LYS A 54 4.72 0.52 -14.17
N ARG A 55 4.25 1.73 -13.81
CA ARG A 55 4.92 2.59 -12.83
C ARG A 55 5.08 1.88 -11.48
N PHE A 56 4.05 1.11 -11.09
CA PHE A 56 4.02 0.20 -9.94
C PHE A 56 3.43 -1.13 -10.40
N GLU A 57 3.71 -2.20 -9.67
CA GLU A 57 2.92 -3.41 -9.75
C GLU A 57 1.61 -3.17 -9.00
N LEU A 58 0.53 -2.89 -9.74
CA LEU A 58 -0.78 -2.61 -9.17
C LEU A 58 -1.61 -3.87 -9.03
N TYR A 59 -2.17 -4.07 -7.85
CA TYR A 59 -3.04 -5.20 -7.51
C TYR A 59 -4.34 -4.73 -6.90
N VAL A 60 -5.40 -5.50 -7.14
CA VAL A 60 -6.71 -5.32 -6.52
C VAL A 60 -7.09 -6.55 -5.73
N TYR A 61 -7.84 -6.35 -4.64
CA TYR A 61 -8.54 -7.41 -3.95
C TYR A 61 -9.95 -7.51 -4.50
N GLU A 62 -10.23 -8.59 -5.22
CA GLU A 62 -11.55 -8.90 -5.75
C GLU A 62 -12.19 -10.01 -4.93
N ASP A 63 -13.44 -9.80 -4.56
CA ASP A 63 -14.24 -10.81 -3.88
C ASP A 63 -14.64 -11.93 -4.87
N PRO A 64 -14.25 -13.18 -4.62
CA PRO A 64 -14.47 -14.26 -5.58
C PRO A 64 -15.94 -14.63 -5.77
N GLY A 65 -16.80 -14.29 -4.81
CA GLY A 65 -18.23 -14.61 -4.89
C GLY A 65 -19.04 -13.56 -5.67
N THR A 66 -18.60 -12.30 -5.65
CA THR A 66 -19.36 -11.18 -6.21
C THR A 66 -18.64 -10.46 -7.34
N GLY A 67 -17.33 -10.66 -7.52
CA GLY A 67 -16.50 -9.90 -8.46
C GLY A 67 -16.27 -8.45 -8.04
N ILE A 68 -16.70 -8.05 -6.83
CA ILE A 68 -16.53 -6.68 -6.36
C ILE A 68 -15.09 -6.45 -5.90
N ILE A 69 -14.46 -5.39 -6.42
CA ILE A 69 -13.15 -4.94 -5.94
C ILE A 69 -13.35 -4.18 -4.62
N LYS A 70 -12.68 -4.66 -3.57
CA LYS A 70 -12.79 -4.15 -2.19
C LYS A 70 -11.52 -3.53 -1.64
N GLY A 71 -10.41 -3.62 -2.39
CA GLY A 71 -9.14 -3.04 -1.98
C GLY A 71 -8.16 -2.94 -3.14
N MET A 72 -7.11 -2.16 -2.98
CA MET A 72 -6.06 -1.97 -3.97
C MET A 72 -4.72 -1.67 -3.31
N MET A 73 -3.61 -2.00 -3.99
CA MET A 73 -2.26 -1.67 -3.56
C MET A 73 -1.32 -1.50 -4.74
N GLY A 74 -0.27 -0.70 -4.51
CA GLY A 74 0.87 -0.58 -5.40
C GLY A 74 2.14 -1.06 -4.68
N ILE A 75 2.88 -1.95 -5.31
CA ILE A 75 4.10 -2.54 -4.79
C ILE A 75 5.24 -2.44 -5.80
N GLY A 76 6.47 -2.60 -5.34
CA GLY A 76 7.63 -2.56 -6.24
C GLY A 76 8.96 -2.55 -5.51
N SER A 77 10.03 -2.28 -6.24
CA SER A 77 11.36 -2.09 -5.67
C SER A 77 11.39 -0.86 -4.78
N CYS A 78 12.13 -0.94 -3.67
CA CYS A 78 12.33 0.21 -2.80
C CYS A 78 13.21 1.27 -3.48
N GLU A 79 12.80 2.53 -3.39
CA GLU A 79 13.54 3.67 -3.96
C GLU A 79 14.55 4.27 -2.96
N ASP A 80 14.57 3.83 -1.70
CA ASP A 80 15.48 4.34 -0.68
C ASP A 80 16.92 3.86 -0.94
N ASP A 81 17.89 4.77 -0.87
CA ASP A 81 19.30 4.45 -1.16
C ASP A 81 19.91 3.40 -0.23
N ASP A 82 19.43 3.35 1.01
CA ASP A 82 19.88 2.40 2.04
C ASP A 82 19.10 1.10 2.06
N LYS A 83 18.12 0.90 1.15
CA LYS A 83 17.18 -0.23 1.10
C LYS A 83 16.95 -0.77 -0.33
N LYS A 84 17.95 -0.70 -1.21
CA LYS A 84 17.80 -1.04 -2.63
C LYS A 84 17.41 -2.50 -2.90
N GLU A 85 17.69 -3.41 -1.97
CA GLU A 85 17.30 -4.83 -2.08
C GLU A 85 15.96 -5.14 -1.40
N ALA A 86 15.34 -4.14 -0.77
CA ALA A 86 14.04 -4.30 -0.14
C ALA A 86 12.90 -4.20 -1.16
N PHE A 87 11.76 -4.75 -0.78
CA PHE A 87 10.53 -4.64 -1.53
C PHE A 87 9.60 -3.65 -0.84
N GLU A 88 9.02 -2.70 -1.59
CA GLU A 88 8.24 -1.59 -1.03
C GLU A 88 6.76 -1.72 -1.32
N LEU A 89 5.95 -1.53 -0.28
CA LEU A 89 4.53 -1.26 -0.40
C LEU A 89 4.34 0.26 -0.49
N HIS A 90 4.13 0.76 -1.71
CA HIS A 90 3.98 2.19 -1.95
C HIS A 90 2.65 2.74 -1.41
N PHE A 91 1.59 1.96 -1.52
CA PHE A 91 0.27 2.29 -0.94
C PHE A 91 -0.61 1.04 -0.85
N ILE A 92 -1.54 1.06 0.11
CA ILE A 92 -2.59 0.06 0.28
C ILE A 92 -3.85 0.75 0.80
N TYR A 93 -4.96 0.48 0.15
CA TYR A 93 -6.27 0.98 0.56
C TYR A 93 -7.30 -0.14 0.51
N VAL A 94 -8.15 -0.19 1.52
CA VAL A 94 -9.34 -1.04 1.56
C VAL A 94 -10.53 -0.10 1.60
N ASP A 95 -11.53 -0.37 0.77
CA ASP A 95 -12.78 0.37 0.79
C ASP A 95 -13.38 0.36 2.20
N THR A 96 -13.79 1.53 2.67
CA THR A 96 -14.25 1.74 4.04
C THR A 96 -15.43 0.86 4.44
N ASP A 97 -16.30 0.53 3.48
CA ASP A 97 -17.46 -0.35 3.70
C ASP A 97 -17.06 -1.81 3.96
N PHE A 98 -15.85 -2.20 3.55
CA PHE A 98 -15.29 -3.53 3.75
C PHE A 98 -14.11 -3.55 4.74
N ALA A 99 -13.96 -2.47 5.52
CA ALA A 99 -12.91 -2.37 6.52
C ALA A 99 -13.06 -3.45 7.62
N ARG A 100 -11.92 -3.86 8.20
CA ARG A 100 -11.85 -4.85 9.29
C ARG A 100 -12.33 -6.27 8.94
N MET A 101 -12.48 -6.59 7.67
CA MET A 101 -12.81 -7.93 7.17
C MET A 101 -11.57 -8.78 6.84
N GLY A 102 -10.38 -8.36 7.26
CA GLY A 102 -9.13 -9.08 7.03
C GLY A 102 -8.48 -8.82 5.66
N ILE A 103 -9.13 -8.08 4.77
CA ILE A 103 -8.68 -7.81 3.39
C ILE A 103 -7.28 -7.18 3.37
N GLY A 104 -7.05 -6.14 4.16
CA GLY A 104 -5.73 -5.48 4.21
C GLY A 104 -4.61 -6.44 4.64
N SER A 105 -4.87 -7.33 5.60
CA SER A 105 -3.87 -8.32 6.02
C SER A 105 -3.64 -9.41 4.97
N GLU A 106 -4.66 -9.78 4.20
CA GLU A 106 -4.50 -10.71 3.07
C GLU A 106 -3.66 -10.09 1.95
N MET A 107 -3.93 -8.83 1.61
CA MET A 107 -3.14 -8.09 0.63
C MET A 107 -1.69 -7.90 1.09
N LEU A 108 -1.46 -7.64 2.37
CA LEU A 108 -0.11 -7.49 2.92
C LEU A 108 0.68 -8.81 2.87
N ARG A 109 0.05 -9.95 3.17
CA ARG A 109 0.68 -11.27 2.98
C ARG A 109 1.02 -11.56 1.52
N PHE A 110 0.14 -11.16 0.60
CA PHE A 110 0.42 -11.28 -0.84
C PHE A 110 1.63 -10.44 -1.25
N PHE A 111 1.73 -9.20 -0.77
CA PHE A 111 2.89 -8.33 -0.97
C PHE A 111 4.18 -8.99 -0.47
N GLU A 112 4.19 -9.51 0.75
CA GLU A 112 5.34 -10.22 1.33
C GLU A 112 5.72 -11.44 0.49
N GLN A 113 4.74 -12.23 0.05
CA GLN A 113 5.00 -13.39 -0.81
C GLN A 113 5.62 -12.98 -2.15
N LYS A 114 5.13 -11.90 -2.77
CA LYS A 114 5.71 -11.35 -4.00
C LYS A 114 7.16 -10.91 -3.83
N GLY A 115 7.48 -10.28 -2.71
CA GLY A 115 8.87 -9.92 -2.39
C GLY A 115 9.76 -11.16 -2.25
N LYS A 116 9.28 -12.20 -1.53
CA LYS A 116 9.98 -13.49 -1.42
C LYS A 116 10.25 -14.15 -2.76
N ASP A 117 9.25 -14.17 -3.63
CA ASP A 117 9.37 -14.74 -4.97
C ASP A 117 10.42 -14.01 -5.83
N LYS A 118 10.67 -12.73 -5.53
CA LYS A 118 11.72 -11.90 -6.14
C LYS A 118 13.07 -11.99 -5.43
N GLY A 119 13.16 -12.76 -4.35
CA GLY A 119 14.39 -12.91 -3.54
C GLY A 119 14.62 -11.82 -2.52
N CYS A 120 13.67 -10.90 -2.33
CA CYS A 120 13.74 -9.88 -1.29
C CYS A 120 13.47 -10.50 0.08
N ARG A 121 14.18 -10.01 1.10
CA ARG A 121 14.03 -10.45 2.50
C ARG A 121 13.63 -9.32 3.44
N GLU A 122 13.53 -8.12 2.93
CA GLU A 122 13.16 -6.93 3.68
C GLU A 122 12.02 -6.21 2.98
N TYR A 123 11.07 -5.75 3.77
CA TYR A 123 9.87 -5.07 3.32
C TYR A 123 9.82 -3.68 3.91
N VAL A 124 9.54 -2.69 3.09
CA VAL A 124 9.51 -1.27 3.45
C VAL A 124 8.14 -0.67 3.20
N ILE A 125 7.69 0.14 4.12
CA ILE A 125 6.43 0.89 4.04
C ILE A 125 6.68 2.29 4.59
N TRP A 126 6.28 3.32 3.86
CA TRP A 126 6.24 4.69 4.35
C TRP A 126 4.82 5.06 4.77
N VAL A 127 4.65 5.61 5.95
CA VAL A 127 3.35 5.99 6.50
C VAL A 127 3.42 7.38 7.12
N LEU A 128 2.40 8.21 6.87
CA LEU A 128 2.31 9.52 7.50
C LEU A 128 2.36 9.37 9.03
N GLU A 129 3.19 10.18 9.69
CA GLU A 129 3.37 10.17 11.15
C GLU A 129 2.03 10.29 11.90
N GLU A 130 1.15 11.17 11.40
CA GLU A 130 -0.16 11.43 11.99
C GLU A 130 -1.20 10.33 11.66
N ASN A 131 -0.92 9.41 10.73
CA ASN A 131 -1.82 8.30 10.36
C ASN A 131 -1.73 7.15 11.36
N GLU A 132 -2.27 7.36 12.55
CA GLU A 132 -2.23 6.35 13.63
C GLU A 132 -2.97 5.05 13.27
N MET A 133 -4.00 5.12 12.43
CA MET A 133 -4.72 3.93 11.96
C MET A 133 -3.80 3.05 11.09
N GLY A 134 -3.10 3.62 10.13
CA GLY A 134 -2.12 2.91 9.31
C GLY A 134 -0.96 2.36 10.14
N ARG A 135 -0.42 3.18 11.05
CA ARG A 135 0.68 2.77 11.95
C ARG A 135 0.29 1.58 12.83
N ARG A 136 -0.93 1.57 13.40
CA ARG A 136 -1.43 0.40 14.17
C ARG A 136 -1.58 -0.83 13.30
N PHE A 137 -2.09 -0.67 12.08
CA PHE A 137 -2.22 -1.77 11.13
C PHE A 137 -0.88 -2.41 10.83
N TYR A 138 0.15 -1.62 10.53
CA TYR A 138 1.49 -2.13 10.25
C TYR A 138 2.14 -2.79 11.48
N ARG A 139 2.05 -2.16 12.65
CA ARG A 139 2.55 -2.78 13.90
C ARG A 139 1.88 -4.13 14.20
N LYS A 140 0.57 -4.24 13.99
CA LYS A 140 -0.17 -5.50 14.15
C LYS A 140 0.32 -6.60 13.18
N ASN A 141 0.86 -6.23 12.03
CA ASN A 141 1.42 -7.15 11.04
C ASN A 141 2.96 -7.28 11.16
N HIS A 142 3.52 -6.94 12.35
CA HIS A 142 4.93 -7.11 12.71
C HIS A 142 5.91 -6.19 11.96
N TYR A 143 5.44 -5.03 11.48
CA TYR A 143 6.32 -3.97 10.99
C TYR A 143 6.70 -3.05 12.14
N GLY A 144 7.98 -2.66 12.20
CA GLY A 144 8.51 -1.72 13.18
C GLY A 144 9.13 -0.50 12.51
N SER A 145 9.14 0.65 13.18
CA SER A 145 9.90 1.80 12.68
C SER A 145 11.39 1.58 12.87
N ASP A 146 12.18 1.91 11.85
CA ASP A 146 13.63 1.92 11.92
C ASP A 146 14.23 3.31 12.23
N GLY A 147 13.37 4.28 12.53
CA GLY A 147 13.75 5.65 12.89
C GLY A 147 13.98 6.58 11.70
N LYS A 148 13.85 6.09 10.46
CA LYS A 148 13.96 6.96 9.28
C LYS A 148 12.68 7.74 9.05
N GLU A 149 12.86 9.00 8.64
CA GLU A 149 11.79 9.96 8.35
C GLU A 149 12.09 10.68 7.05
N LYS A 150 11.02 11.07 6.35
CA LYS A 150 11.09 11.97 5.18
C LYS A 150 9.87 12.87 5.11
N ILE A 151 9.92 13.89 4.27
CA ILE A 151 8.75 14.71 3.98
C ILE A 151 8.08 14.22 2.69
N PHE A 152 6.82 13.83 2.80
CA PHE A 152 5.98 13.56 1.64
C PHE A 152 5.63 14.90 0.98
N LYS A 153 6.32 15.19 -0.11
CA LYS A 153 6.32 16.51 -0.76
C LYS A 153 4.94 17.00 -1.17
N ARG A 154 4.07 16.06 -1.65
CA ARG A 154 2.73 16.40 -2.13
C ARG A 154 1.87 17.10 -1.08
N TRP A 155 1.98 16.67 0.17
CA TRP A 155 1.17 17.18 1.28
C TRP A 155 1.98 17.94 2.32
N ASN A 156 3.30 18.03 2.12
CA ASN A 156 4.23 18.63 3.08
C ASN A 156 4.05 18.03 4.50
N LYS A 157 3.93 16.70 4.57
CA LYS A 157 3.72 15.95 5.79
C LYS A 157 4.87 14.99 6.04
N ARG A 158 5.18 14.74 7.31
CA ARG A 158 6.22 13.79 7.71
C ARG A 158 5.71 12.36 7.53
N GLU A 159 6.56 11.52 6.94
CA GLU A 159 6.41 10.07 6.89
C GLU A 159 7.46 9.40 7.74
N ILE A 160 7.07 8.30 8.37
CA ILE A 160 7.93 7.40 9.13
C ILE A 160 8.07 6.10 8.36
N ARG A 161 9.31 5.59 8.25
CA ARG A 161 9.57 4.29 7.64
C ARG A 161 9.30 3.17 8.62
N TYR A 162 8.53 2.18 8.15
CA TYR A 162 8.30 0.91 8.80
C TYR A 162 8.96 -0.19 7.99
N VAL A 163 9.62 -1.12 8.69
CA VAL A 163 10.32 -2.23 8.06
C VAL A 163 9.92 -3.55 8.71
N LYS A 164 10.01 -4.61 7.93
CA LYS A 164 9.91 -5.99 8.38
C LYS A 164 10.97 -6.80 7.65
N GLN A 165 11.63 -7.69 8.36
CA GLN A 165 12.55 -8.66 7.77
C GLN A 165 11.97 -10.06 7.89
N ASP A 166 12.19 -10.89 6.88
CA ASP A 166 11.94 -12.32 7.01
C ASP A 166 12.93 -12.92 8.01
N GLU A 167 12.42 -13.81 8.85
CA GLU A 167 13.31 -14.61 9.70
C GLU A 167 14.29 -15.40 8.83
N PRO A 168 15.57 -15.51 9.23
CA PRO A 168 16.51 -16.39 8.55
C PRO A 168 15.91 -17.79 8.51
N ARG A 169 15.89 -18.44 7.35
CA ARG A 169 15.62 -19.88 7.32
C ARG A 169 16.70 -20.53 8.18
N GLU A 170 16.29 -21.25 9.22
CA GLU A 170 17.18 -22.19 9.85
C GLU A 170 17.65 -23.14 8.73
N GLU A 171 18.94 -23.04 8.38
CA GLU A 171 19.54 -24.03 7.49
C GLU A 171 19.36 -25.38 8.19
N GLU A 172 18.52 -26.23 7.63
CA GLU A 172 18.49 -27.64 8.03
C GLU A 172 19.91 -28.16 7.84
N HIS A 173 20.67 -28.19 8.94
CA HIS A 173 21.92 -28.92 9.01
C HIS A 173 21.52 -30.41 8.94
N GLY A 174 21.33 -30.88 7.69
CA GLY A 174 21.24 -32.30 7.40
C GLY A 174 22.55 -32.97 7.81
N LEU A 175 22.44 -33.83 8.79
CA LEU A 175 23.45 -34.83 9.17
C LEU A 175 23.61 -35.87 8.06
#